data_a4619b753f1a64b55e06c61b22aee3e0
#
_entry.id   a4619b753f1a64b55e06c61b22aee3e0
#
_cell.length_a   1.000
_cell.length_b   1.000
_cell.length_c   1.000
_cell.angle_alpha   90.00
_cell.angle_beta   90.00
_cell.angle_gamma   90.00
#
_symmetry.space_group_name_H-M   'P 1'
#
loop_
_entity.id
_entity.type
_entity.pdbx_description
1 polymer ?
#
loop_
_entity_poly.entity_id
_entity_poly.type
_entity_poly.pdbx_seq_one_letter_code
_entity_poly.pdbx_strand_id
1 'polypeptide(L)'
;MSRRDSGASSIASRRSRRSNPGGGEGETQRNKDAQFYEECRAAYVAVLGDTHEAMTSKAQLSLSLQQSGRNPSQKALDKYWTTKTKKLTYDEFCDVMRQEKPPSTSELLKAFKKMDINNDGYITHNELSRVLTQRGEKMSRKEVDAMIAEADDDGDKRLNYNEFCRMLMNTASKCRQTAMENIDKKMKSERKAKEKASPAPRIGRETSPLPHPRKRASINKTLPPVSKVAPKVTEPRNLKSWHHSHRKGCCLFEEHGKVVSHQYVLDVSTSSALWLSVKPLNLHPEIASSKPHPDIRVFLLRQNDNGTLGELVAHTNMKIQQKHCLHQELKAGTYRLLPMTTGCRLKPRQRQSKTKTQLIKKSADDCVLTKPFRNALTDIFELVDLDGNGTLSREEFNIFQLRTSGEAVDDDAWEVVEENFELKKGELTRKGFMDLNQMEANDLDGDTDDLWVTLQSMGFSDDLALDESLPFIVDAYTDKCKSHIRALPLQGGGAALERAVCEAVRTSGEERIKIKEAVDAVMHTSVSDSIFTITVENKASTKFSLKLDCGKSSNCISSRPDLNHTIVVPPKTVVIGHHIMPEKDSEEWTIKCTDTVIT
;
A
#
# COMPACT_ATOMS: atom_id res chain seq x y z
N MET A 1 36.22 46.58 30.89
CA MET A 1 35.77 47.90 30.36
C MET A 1 34.94 47.58 29.14
N SER A 2 33.63 47.57 29.31
CA SER A 2 32.67 48.65 29.01
C SER A 2 32.31 48.67 27.53
N ARG A 3 31.20 48.37 27.15
CA ARG A 3 29.77 48.76 27.09
C ARG A 3 29.22 48.31 25.73
N ARG A 4 28.08 47.64 25.62
CA ARG A 4 26.71 48.11 25.29
C ARG A 4 26.67 48.96 23.99
N ASP A 5 25.86 48.71 22.99
CA ASP A 5 24.38 48.72 22.96
C ASP A 5 23.85 48.33 21.58
N SER A 6 22.72 47.64 21.60
CA SER A 6 21.45 47.81 20.91
C SER A 6 21.39 48.39 19.48
N GLY A 7 20.54 47.81 18.68
CA GLY A 7 19.90 48.48 17.54
C GLY A 7 19.23 47.56 16.53
N ALA A 8 17.95 47.61 16.56
CA ALA A 8 17.00 46.91 15.70
C ALA A 8 17.01 47.38 14.23
N SER A 9 16.36 46.56 13.41
CA SER A 9 15.51 46.92 12.27
C SER A 9 16.04 46.79 10.86
N SER A 10 15.22 46.09 10.13
CA SER A 10 14.68 46.28 8.79
C SER A 10 15.32 45.50 7.63
N ILE A 11 14.52 44.56 7.16
CA ILE A 11 13.99 44.32 5.80
C ILE A 11 14.79 44.95 4.65
N ALA A 12 15.33 44.13 3.78
CA ALA A 12 15.19 44.27 2.33
C ALA A 12 15.83 43.09 1.57
N SER A 13 15.04 42.48 0.75
CA SER A 13 15.28 41.63 -0.38
C SER A 13 16.72 41.62 -0.95
N ARG A 14 17.28 40.43 -1.09
CA ARG A 14 18.23 40.14 -2.18
C ARG A 14 17.95 38.77 -2.75
N ARG A 15 17.34 38.77 -3.95
CA ARG A 15 17.40 37.66 -4.88
C ARG A 15 18.86 37.32 -5.19
N SER A 16 19.28 36.11 -4.91
CA SER A 16 20.43 35.53 -5.59
C SER A 16 20.03 34.11 -6.07
N ARG A 17 20.06 33.97 -7.38
CA ARG A 17 19.98 32.68 -8.08
C ARG A 17 21.12 31.80 -7.54
N ARG A 18 20.79 30.62 -7.03
CA ARG A 18 21.71 29.48 -6.97
C ARG A 18 20.97 28.21 -7.37
N SER A 19 21.60 27.55 -8.32
CA SER A 19 21.34 26.24 -8.87
C SER A 19 20.94 25.17 -7.87
N ASN A 20 19.90 24.42 -8.24
CA ASN A 20 19.32 23.29 -7.55
C ASN A 20 20.15 22.02 -7.84
N PRO A 21 20.49 21.21 -6.85
CA PRO A 21 20.67 19.78 -7.06
C PRO A 21 19.81 19.01 -6.05
N GLY A 22 18.80 18.28 -6.52
CA GLY A 22 18.00 17.39 -5.66
C GLY A 22 16.64 17.04 -6.26
N GLY A 23 16.60 16.13 -7.28
CA GLY A 23 15.36 15.74 -7.95
C GLY A 23 14.60 14.55 -7.33
N GLY A 24 15.08 13.91 -6.27
CA GLY A 24 14.45 12.73 -5.65
C GLY A 24 13.55 13.05 -4.44
N GLU A 25 13.80 14.11 -3.72
CA GLU A 25 13.00 14.54 -2.57
C GLU A 25 11.69 15.25 -2.99
N GLY A 26 11.63 15.80 -4.20
CA GLY A 26 10.51 16.63 -4.65
C GLY A 26 9.22 15.86 -4.95
N GLU A 27 9.29 14.61 -5.36
CA GLU A 27 8.10 13.83 -5.74
C GLU A 27 7.45 13.16 -4.50
N THR A 28 8.25 12.70 -3.57
CA THR A 28 7.78 12.19 -2.27
C THR A 28 7.18 13.32 -1.42
N GLN A 29 7.78 14.50 -1.47
CA GLN A 29 7.29 15.68 -0.78
C GLN A 29 5.99 16.20 -1.42
N ARG A 30 5.87 16.23 -2.75
CA ARG A 30 4.63 16.62 -3.45
C ARG A 30 3.46 15.68 -3.14
N ASN A 31 3.69 14.38 -3.02
CA ASN A 31 2.64 13.42 -2.63
C ASN A 31 2.23 13.60 -1.17
N LYS A 32 3.18 13.84 -0.26
CA LYS A 32 2.89 14.16 1.14
C LYS A 32 2.13 15.49 1.27
N ASP A 33 2.53 16.48 0.49
CA ASP A 33 1.85 17.77 0.47
C ASP A 33 0.42 17.66 -0.10
N ALA A 34 0.21 16.87 -1.15
CA ALA A 34 -1.13 16.63 -1.72
C ALA A 34 -2.04 15.91 -0.71
N GLN A 35 -1.55 14.87 -0.05
CA GLN A 35 -2.28 14.16 0.99
C GLN A 35 -2.60 15.07 2.18
N PHE A 36 -1.64 15.88 2.61
CA PHE A 36 -1.83 16.86 3.67
C PHE A 36 -2.94 17.88 3.34
N TYR A 37 -2.97 18.42 2.12
CA TYR A 37 -4.02 19.36 1.70
C TYR A 37 -5.38 18.69 1.56
N GLU A 38 -5.45 17.40 1.20
CA GLU A 38 -6.70 16.65 1.23
C GLU A 38 -7.23 16.47 2.66
N GLU A 39 -6.37 16.20 3.62
CA GLU A 39 -6.73 16.13 5.04
C GLU A 39 -7.23 17.47 5.57
N CYS A 40 -6.52 18.55 5.27
CA CYS A 40 -6.94 19.91 5.62
C CYS A 40 -8.33 20.23 5.05
N ARG A 41 -8.55 19.93 3.78
CA ARG A 41 -9.82 20.18 3.09
C ARG A 41 -10.97 19.38 3.70
N ALA A 42 -10.75 18.08 3.95
CA ALA A 42 -11.75 17.22 4.57
C ALA A 42 -12.15 17.72 5.96
N ALA A 43 -11.18 18.05 6.81
CA ALA A 43 -11.42 18.54 8.16
C ALA A 43 -12.13 19.93 8.17
N TYR A 44 -11.74 20.83 7.27
CA TYR A 44 -12.33 22.16 7.16
C TYR A 44 -13.79 22.09 6.69
N VAL A 45 -14.04 21.32 5.62
CA VAL A 45 -15.37 21.21 5.01
C VAL A 45 -16.34 20.40 5.90
N ALA A 46 -15.83 19.46 6.72
CA ALA A 46 -16.66 18.76 7.70
C ALA A 46 -17.36 19.71 8.67
N VAL A 47 -16.74 20.86 8.98
CA VAL A 47 -17.27 21.83 9.96
C VAL A 47 -17.97 23.00 9.30
N LEU A 48 -17.44 23.51 8.19
CA LEU A 48 -17.93 24.72 7.53
C LEU A 48 -18.75 24.45 6.26
N GLY A 49 -18.66 23.24 5.71
CA GLY A 49 -19.35 22.87 4.47
C GLY A 49 -18.69 23.36 3.19
N ASP A 50 -17.83 24.38 3.24
CA ASP A 50 -17.10 24.92 2.07
C ASP A 50 -15.73 25.49 2.49
N THR A 51 -14.75 25.48 1.58
CA THR A 51 -13.42 26.10 1.79
C THR A 51 -13.40 27.61 1.57
N HIS A 52 -14.46 28.18 0.99
CA HIS A 52 -14.61 29.64 0.77
C HIS A 52 -15.15 30.38 2.00
N GLU A 53 -15.76 29.67 2.93
CA GLU A 53 -16.21 30.23 4.20
C GLU A 53 -15.06 30.30 5.19
N ALA A 54 -14.86 31.43 5.86
CA ALA A 54 -13.84 31.56 6.91
C ALA A 54 -14.40 31.12 8.27
N MET A 55 -13.60 30.47 9.10
CA MET A 55 -13.93 30.19 10.50
C MET A 55 -14.18 31.48 11.26
N THR A 56 -15.22 31.53 12.06
CA THR A 56 -15.64 32.72 12.82
C THR A 56 -15.54 32.51 14.34
N SER A 57 -15.21 31.30 14.78
CA SER A 57 -15.09 30.98 16.20
C SER A 57 -13.94 30.01 16.49
N LYS A 58 -13.38 30.13 17.71
CA LYS A 58 -12.37 29.21 18.24
C LYS A 58 -12.90 27.76 18.33
N ALA A 59 -14.22 27.60 18.53
CA ALA A 59 -14.86 26.30 18.57
C ALA A 59 -14.81 25.60 17.21
N GLN A 60 -15.04 26.34 16.10
CA GLN A 60 -14.90 25.79 14.75
C GLN A 60 -13.45 25.34 14.45
N LEU A 61 -12.46 26.13 14.87
CA LEU A 61 -11.05 25.74 14.74
C LEU A 61 -10.75 24.45 15.54
N SER A 62 -11.19 24.39 16.79
CA SER A 62 -11.00 23.22 17.64
C SER A 62 -11.64 21.98 17.01
N LEU A 63 -12.89 22.09 16.56
CA LEU A 63 -13.62 20.99 15.95
C LEU A 63 -12.97 20.52 14.64
N SER A 64 -12.51 21.44 13.79
CA SER A 64 -11.83 21.08 12.54
C SER A 64 -10.50 20.36 12.80
N LEU A 65 -9.75 20.77 13.82
CA LEU A 65 -8.51 20.07 14.22
C LEU A 65 -8.83 18.66 14.77
N GLN A 66 -9.89 18.51 15.55
CA GLN A 66 -10.33 17.21 16.03
C GLN A 66 -10.79 16.29 14.89
N GLN A 67 -11.49 16.82 13.87
CA GLN A 67 -11.88 16.07 12.67
C GLN A 67 -10.67 15.55 11.86
N SER A 68 -9.51 16.17 12.01
CA SER A 68 -8.25 15.71 11.41
C SER A 68 -7.43 14.78 12.31
N GLY A 69 -8.00 14.34 13.45
CA GLY A 69 -7.31 13.48 14.42
C GLY A 69 -6.30 14.23 15.31
N ARG A 70 -6.31 15.57 15.31
CA ARG A 70 -5.46 16.39 16.18
C ARG A 70 -6.24 16.82 17.40
N ASN A 71 -5.58 16.88 18.55
CA ASN A 71 -6.22 17.29 19.82
C ASN A 71 -5.39 18.39 20.51
N PRO A 72 -5.44 19.63 19.99
CA PRO A 72 -4.67 20.73 20.55
C PRO A 72 -5.18 21.10 21.95
N SER A 73 -4.25 21.41 22.85
CA SER A 73 -4.60 21.93 24.17
C SER A 73 -5.24 23.33 24.06
N GLN A 74 -6.04 23.73 25.06
CA GLN A 74 -6.60 25.10 25.12
C GLN A 74 -5.53 26.18 24.95
N LYS A 75 -4.35 25.95 25.53
CA LYS A 75 -3.21 26.87 25.40
C LYS A 75 -2.67 26.96 23.95
N ALA A 76 -2.71 25.85 23.21
CA ALA A 76 -2.35 25.86 21.79
C ALA A 76 -3.43 26.58 20.96
N LEU A 77 -4.71 26.32 21.23
CA LEU A 77 -5.82 27.03 20.55
C LEU A 77 -5.79 28.54 20.83
N ASP A 78 -5.41 28.97 22.04
CA ASP A 78 -5.27 30.40 22.40
C ASP A 78 -4.13 31.07 21.63
N LYS A 79 -3.12 30.34 21.21
CA LYS A 79 -2.02 30.82 20.37
C LYS A 79 -2.51 31.16 18.95
N TYR A 80 -3.39 30.32 18.39
CA TYR A 80 -3.91 30.48 17.03
C TYR A 80 -5.13 31.38 16.96
N TRP A 81 -5.97 31.33 18.00
CA TRP A 81 -7.18 32.15 18.10
C TRP A 81 -7.04 33.17 19.22
N THR A 82 -6.48 34.33 18.88
CA THR A 82 -6.27 35.46 19.82
C THR A 82 -7.50 36.36 19.88
N THR A 83 -7.56 37.27 20.85
CA THR A 83 -8.61 38.31 20.96
C THR A 83 -8.70 39.24 19.74
N LYS A 84 -7.65 39.28 18.91
CA LYS A 84 -7.59 40.05 17.66
C LYS A 84 -8.06 39.26 16.45
N THR A 85 -8.13 37.93 16.54
CA THR A 85 -8.52 37.02 15.44
C THR A 85 -10.04 37.02 15.32
N LYS A 86 -10.58 37.62 14.28
CA LYS A 86 -12.01 37.65 14.01
C LYS A 86 -12.45 36.55 13.04
N LYS A 87 -11.57 36.15 12.15
CA LYS A 87 -11.80 35.14 11.12
C LYS A 87 -10.49 34.40 10.87
N LEU A 88 -10.57 33.13 10.45
CA LEU A 88 -9.46 32.30 10.02
C LEU A 88 -9.83 31.64 8.70
N THR A 89 -9.05 31.90 7.67
CA THR A 89 -9.25 31.37 6.31
C THR A 89 -8.77 29.92 6.20
N TYR A 90 -9.12 29.27 5.09
CA TYR A 90 -8.66 27.91 4.79
C TYR A 90 -7.12 27.80 4.75
N ASP A 91 -6.43 28.77 4.15
CA ASP A 91 -4.96 28.77 4.07
C ASP A 91 -4.32 28.91 5.46
N GLU A 92 -4.84 29.82 6.30
CA GLU A 92 -4.39 29.96 7.69
C GLU A 92 -4.67 28.70 8.51
N PHE A 93 -5.78 28.01 8.25
CA PHE A 93 -6.07 26.71 8.86
C PHE A 93 -5.04 25.65 8.44
N CYS A 94 -4.64 25.60 7.17
CA CYS A 94 -3.59 24.70 6.69
C CYS A 94 -2.25 24.98 7.41
N ASP A 95 -1.94 26.23 7.69
CA ASP A 95 -0.73 26.57 8.46
C ASP A 95 -0.80 26.15 9.92
N VAL A 96 -1.97 26.23 10.55
CA VAL A 96 -2.22 25.66 11.88
C VAL A 96 -2.06 24.13 11.86
N MET A 97 -2.62 23.48 10.87
CA MET A 97 -2.53 22.02 10.68
C MET A 97 -1.08 21.53 10.52
N ARG A 98 -0.20 22.32 9.91
CA ARG A 98 1.24 22.00 9.81
C ARG A 98 1.97 22.07 11.15
N GLN A 99 1.54 22.96 12.03
CA GLN A 99 2.16 23.15 13.34
C GLN A 99 1.67 22.14 14.38
N GLU A 100 0.41 21.71 14.29
CA GLU A 100 -0.21 20.74 15.17
C GLU A 100 -0.08 19.34 14.57
N LYS A 101 0.77 18.51 15.17
CA LYS A 101 0.95 17.11 14.73
C LYS A 101 -0.15 16.23 15.32
N PRO A 102 -0.57 15.17 14.61
CA PRO A 102 -1.41 14.13 15.22
C PRO A 102 -0.66 13.46 16.38
N PRO A 103 -1.37 12.91 17.37
CA PRO A 103 -0.75 12.24 18.50
C PRO A 103 0.10 11.06 18.02
N SER A 104 1.28 10.94 18.60
CA SER A 104 2.18 9.82 18.35
C SER A 104 1.68 8.55 19.02
N THR A 105 2.12 7.38 18.55
CA THR A 105 1.82 6.07 19.17
C THR A 105 2.18 6.06 20.66
N SER A 106 3.30 6.68 21.05
CA SER A 106 3.72 6.78 22.45
C SER A 106 2.77 7.64 23.30
N GLU A 107 2.16 8.68 22.71
CA GLU A 107 1.16 9.51 23.41
C GLU A 107 -0.17 8.78 23.55
N LEU A 108 -0.56 8.00 22.54
CA LEU A 108 -1.74 7.13 22.61
C LEU A 108 -1.57 6.04 23.68
N LEU A 109 -0.39 5.41 23.75
CA LEU A 109 -0.08 4.44 24.80
C LEU A 109 -0.12 5.05 26.20
N LYS A 110 0.41 6.27 26.37
CA LYS A 110 0.30 7.00 27.65
C LYS A 110 -1.15 7.34 28.02
N ALA A 111 -1.98 7.63 27.01
CA ALA A 111 -3.40 7.86 27.22
C ALA A 111 -4.13 6.57 27.62
N PHE A 112 -3.84 5.46 26.93
CA PHE A 112 -4.36 4.12 27.24
C PHE A 112 -4.02 3.73 28.69
N LYS A 113 -2.74 3.76 29.06
CA LYS A 113 -2.28 3.46 30.45
C LYS A 113 -2.89 4.35 31.54
N LYS A 114 -3.38 5.54 31.19
CA LYS A 114 -4.11 6.40 32.13
C LYS A 114 -5.59 6.03 32.26
N MET A 115 -6.15 5.39 31.25
CA MET A 115 -7.54 4.93 31.25
C MET A 115 -7.66 3.53 31.84
N ASP A 116 -6.70 2.66 31.58
CA ASP A 116 -6.51 1.37 32.22
C ASP A 116 -6.04 1.58 33.67
N ILE A 117 -7.02 1.59 34.60
CA ILE A 117 -6.79 1.94 36.02
C ILE A 117 -6.21 0.75 36.78
N ASN A 118 -6.63 -0.45 36.41
CA ASN A 118 -6.22 -1.69 37.06
C ASN A 118 -4.96 -2.31 36.46
N ASN A 119 -4.44 -1.72 35.36
CA ASN A 119 -3.27 -2.20 34.57
C ASN A 119 -3.41 -3.66 34.11
N ASP A 120 -4.63 -4.05 33.69
CA ASP A 120 -4.88 -5.38 33.13
C ASP A 120 -4.67 -5.45 31.61
N GLY A 121 -4.25 -4.35 31.00
CA GLY A 121 -4.02 -4.26 29.55
C GLY A 121 -5.29 -4.02 28.72
N TYR A 122 -6.42 -3.79 29.36
CA TYR A 122 -7.71 -3.53 28.72
C TYR A 122 -8.38 -2.29 29.31
N ILE A 123 -9.16 -1.61 28.51
CA ILE A 123 -10.06 -0.54 28.97
C ILE A 123 -11.48 -1.10 29.02
N THR A 124 -12.03 -1.21 30.20
CA THR A 124 -13.40 -1.64 30.39
C THR A 124 -14.38 -0.49 30.17
N HIS A 125 -15.68 -0.83 29.94
CA HIS A 125 -16.75 0.17 29.87
C HIS A 125 -16.74 1.14 31.06
N ASN A 126 -16.51 0.65 32.27
CA ASN A 126 -16.52 1.48 33.48
C ASN A 126 -15.33 2.46 33.49
N GLU A 127 -14.15 2.04 33.07
CA GLU A 127 -12.96 2.88 32.99
C GLU A 127 -13.10 3.95 31.88
N LEU A 128 -13.56 3.57 30.70
CA LEU A 128 -13.81 4.50 29.61
C LEU A 128 -14.94 5.48 29.98
N SER A 129 -16.05 4.99 30.53
CA SER A 129 -17.17 5.81 30.99
C SER A 129 -16.74 6.84 32.03
N ARG A 130 -15.88 6.43 32.99
CA ARG A 130 -15.38 7.33 34.03
C ARG A 130 -14.59 8.51 33.46
N VAL A 131 -13.81 8.29 32.41
CA VAL A 131 -13.03 9.36 31.79
C VAL A 131 -13.91 10.24 30.91
N LEU A 132 -14.78 9.65 30.08
CA LEU A 132 -15.57 10.37 29.08
C LEU A 132 -16.81 11.09 29.67
N THR A 133 -17.29 10.67 30.84
CA THR A 133 -18.43 11.33 31.48
C THR A 133 -18.02 12.45 32.45
N GLN A 134 -16.78 12.49 32.91
CA GLN A 134 -16.31 13.43 33.93
C GLN A 134 -15.54 14.63 33.39
N ARG A 135 -14.90 14.52 32.20
CA ARG A 135 -14.06 15.56 31.62
C ARG A 135 -14.37 15.76 30.15
N GLY A 136 -14.38 17.01 29.69
CA GLY A 136 -14.65 17.37 28.29
C GLY A 136 -16.14 17.39 27.95
N GLU A 137 -16.47 17.02 26.71
CA GLU A 137 -17.85 16.79 26.28
C GLU A 137 -18.35 15.51 26.94
N LYS A 138 -19.37 15.65 27.78
CA LYS A 138 -19.90 14.51 28.56
C LYS A 138 -20.68 13.58 27.64
N MET A 139 -20.16 12.40 27.43
CA MET A 139 -20.87 11.33 26.72
C MET A 139 -21.84 10.59 27.63
N SER A 140 -22.96 10.19 27.07
CA SER A 140 -23.90 9.31 27.75
C SER A 140 -23.36 7.86 27.79
N ARG A 141 -23.84 7.05 28.74
CA ARG A 141 -23.47 5.63 28.82
C ARG A 141 -23.75 4.87 27.52
N LYS A 142 -24.87 5.20 26.84
CA LYS A 142 -25.22 4.55 25.56
C LYS A 142 -24.24 4.89 24.44
N GLU A 143 -23.68 6.09 24.44
CA GLU A 143 -22.65 6.50 23.46
C GLU A 143 -21.34 5.80 23.75
N VAL A 144 -20.96 5.62 25.02
CA VAL A 144 -19.78 4.84 25.42
C VAL A 144 -19.96 3.35 25.06
N ASP A 145 -21.16 2.77 25.31
CA ASP A 145 -21.46 1.39 24.89
C ASP A 145 -21.36 1.22 23.37
N ALA A 146 -21.86 2.20 22.60
CA ALA A 146 -21.78 2.18 21.15
C ALA A 146 -20.33 2.30 20.64
N MET A 147 -19.50 3.12 21.30
CA MET A 147 -18.07 3.25 20.96
C MET A 147 -17.31 1.95 21.20
N ILE A 148 -17.53 1.30 22.33
CA ILE A 148 -16.88 0.02 22.63
C ILE A 148 -17.35 -1.04 21.63
N ALA A 149 -18.68 -1.16 21.42
CA ALA A 149 -19.23 -2.14 20.48
C ALA A 149 -18.76 -1.95 19.02
N GLU A 150 -18.40 -0.72 18.63
CA GLU A 150 -17.84 -0.43 17.29
C GLU A 150 -16.34 -0.78 17.19
N ALA A 151 -15.61 -0.69 18.29
CA ALA A 151 -14.16 -0.89 18.35
C ALA A 151 -13.74 -2.29 18.81
N ASP A 152 -14.60 -2.95 19.58
CA ASP A 152 -14.42 -4.29 20.12
C ASP A 152 -14.57 -5.33 18.99
N ASP A 153 -13.46 -5.84 18.51
CA ASP A 153 -13.42 -6.79 17.40
C ASP A 153 -13.58 -8.25 17.88
N ASP A 154 -13.13 -8.54 19.10
CA ASP A 154 -13.16 -9.90 19.65
C ASP A 154 -14.42 -10.21 20.46
N GLY A 155 -15.26 -9.20 20.74
CA GLY A 155 -16.55 -9.33 21.39
C GLY A 155 -16.46 -9.53 22.91
N ASP A 156 -15.33 -9.19 23.53
CA ASP A 156 -15.09 -9.33 24.96
C ASP A 156 -15.63 -8.15 25.78
N LYS A 157 -16.15 -7.11 25.12
CA LYS A 157 -16.71 -5.86 25.66
C LYS A 157 -15.70 -5.01 26.42
N ARG A 158 -14.43 -5.11 26.05
CA ARG A 158 -13.32 -4.30 26.53
C ARG A 158 -12.52 -3.82 25.32
N LEU A 159 -11.65 -2.85 25.51
CA LEU A 159 -10.75 -2.36 24.47
C LEU A 159 -9.31 -2.67 24.86
N ASN A 160 -8.66 -3.50 24.09
CA ASN A 160 -7.21 -3.63 24.16
C ASN A 160 -6.52 -2.42 23.51
N TYR A 161 -5.19 -2.31 23.66
CA TYR A 161 -4.43 -1.17 23.12
C TYR A 161 -4.61 -0.98 21.61
N ASN A 162 -4.63 -2.07 20.84
CA ASN A 162 -4.74 -2.00 19.38
C ASN A 162 -6.14 -1.54 18.94
N GLU A 163 -7.18 -2.04 19.59
CA GLU A 163 -8.56 -1.60 19.37
C GLU A 163 -8.75 -0.13 19.74
N PHE A 164 -8.18 0.29 20.87
CA PHE A 164 -8.18 1.68 21.30
C PHE A 164 -7.48 2.60 20.28
N CYS A 165 -6.26 2.25 19.85
CA CYS A 165 -5.54 3.02 18.84
C CYS A 165 -6.28 3.04 17.50
N ARG A 166 -6.81 1.91 17.05
CA ARG A 166 -7.60 1.81 15.83
C ARG A 166 -8.87 2.62 15.89
N MET A 167 -9.59 2.61 17.01
CA MET A 167 -10.77 3.44 17.24
C MET A 167 -10.44 4.92 17.03
N LEU A 168 -9.36 5.41 17.62
CA LEU A 168 -8.94 6.80 17.49
C LEU A 168 -8.45 7.16 16.08
N MET A 169 -7.71 6.26 15.42
CA MET A 169 -7.16 6.49 14.08
C MET A 169 -8.24 6.31 12.98
N ASN A 170 -9.15 5.35 13.11
CA ASN A 170 -10.24 5.13 12.17
C ASN A 170 -11.26 6.27 12.20
N THR A 171 -11.46 6.93 13.33
CA THR A 171 -12.34 8.08 13.43
C THR A 171 -11.92 9.19 12.46
N ALA A 172 -10.64 9.51 12.35
CA ALA A 172 -10.13 10.50 11.40
C ALA A 172 -10.35 10.07 9.94
N SER A 173 -10.18 8.78 9.61
CA SER A 173 -10.45 8.25 8.28
C SER A 173 -11.94 8.25 7.93
N LYS A 174 -12.80 7.85 8.86
CA LYS A 174 -14.27 7.90 8.71
C LYS A 174 -14.78 9.33 8.56
N CYS A 175 -14.28 10.28 9.35
CA CYS A 175 -14.61 11.70 9.23
C CYS A 175 -14.23 12.24 7.86
N ARG A 176 -13.06 11.88 7.32
CA ARG A 176 -12.64 12.24 5.96
C ARG A 176 -13.59 11.65 4.91
N GLN A 177 -13.95 10.39 5.02
CA GLN A 177 -14.89 9.75 4.09
C GLN A 177 -16.27 10.40 4.14
N THR A 178 -16.81 10.66 5.33
CA THR A 178 -18.10 11.34 5.52
C THR A 178 -18.08 12.76 4.97
N ALA A 179 -16.98 13.50 5.16
CA ALA A 179 -16.81 14.84 4.57
C ALA A 179 -16.80 14.79 3.05
N MET A 180 -16.11 13.84 2.44
CA MET A 180 -16.09 13.64 0.98
C MET A 180 -17.48 13.28 0.45
N GLU A 181 -18.21 12.38 1.10
CA GLU A 181 -19.60 12.04 0.73
C GLU A 181 -20.54 13.23 0.85
N ASN A 182 -20.37 14.08 1.85
CA ASN A 182 -21.18 15.29 2.01
C ASN A 182 -20.89 16.34 0.92
N ILE A 183 -19.62 16.49 0.52
CA ILE A 183 -19.23 17.31 -0.62
C ILE A 183 -19.91 16.80 -1.89
N ASP A 184 -19.86 15.49 -2.14
CA ASP A 184 -20.51 14.87 -3.29
C ASP A 184 -22.04 15.05 -3.29
N LYS A 185 -22.68 14.92 -2.12
CA LYS A 185 -24.13 15.15 -1.95
C LYS A 185 -24.49 16.61 -2.23
N LYS A 186 -23.70 17.57 -1.73
CA LYS A 186 -23.89 19.00 -1.96
C LYS A 186 -23.74 19.35 -3.44
N MET A 187 -22.70 18.87 -4.11
CA MET A 187 -22.48 19.05 -5.55
C MET A 187 -23.61 18.45 -6.40
N LYS A 188 -24.14 17.27 -6.00
CA LYS A 188 -25.31 16.66 -6.67
C LYS A 188 -26.60 17.46 -6.47
N SER A 189 -26.79 18.05 -5.28
CA SER A 189 -27.97 18.91 -5.00
C SER A 189 -27.92 20.23 -5.76
N GLU A 190 -26.74 20.85 -5.87
CA GLU A 190 -26.56 22.09 -6.65
C GLU A 190 -26.73 21.87 -8.16
N ARG A 191 -26.29 20.72 -8.70
CA ARG A 191 -26.58 20.33 -10.08
C ARG A 191 -28.08 20.18 -10.33
N LYS A 192 -28.81 19.48 -9.43
CA LYS A 192 -30.27 19.34 -9.52
C LYS A 192 -31.00 20.66 -9.39
N ALA A 193 -30.48 21.61 -8.61
CA ALA A 193 -31.05 22.96 -8.48
C ALA A 193 -30.82 23.78 -9.76
N LYS A 194 -29.66 23.68 -10.41
CA LYS A 194 -29.37 24.34 -11.70
C LYS A 194 -30.16 23.74 -12.86
N GLU A 195 -30.44 22.45 -12.88
CA GLU A 195 -31.31 21.80 -13.88
C GLU A 195 -32.78 22.22 -13.75
N LYS A 196 -33.26 22.54 -12.54
CA LYS A 196 -34.62 23.02 -12.31
C LYS A 196 -34.84 24.51 -12.67
N ALA A 197 -33.77 25.27 -12.89
CA ALA A 197 -33.81 26.70 -13.16
C ALA A 197 -33.81 27.08 -14.64
N SER A 198 -33.79 26.12 -15.58
CA SER A 198 -33.89 26.38 -17.01
C SER A 198 -35.31 26.07 -17.52
N PRO A 199 -36.02 27.01 -18.15
CA PRO A 199 -37.36 26.76 -18.69
C PRO A 199 -37.27 25.94 -19.98
N ALA A 200 -37.87 24.76 -19.97
CA ALA A 200 -37.98 23.89 -21.13
C ALA A 200 -39.10 24.38 -22.09
N PRO A 201 -38.88 24.37 -23.42
CA PRO A 201 -39.97 24.51 -24.38
C PRO A 201 -40.73 23.19 -24.48
N ARG A 202 -42.03 23.26 -24.24
CA ARG A 202 -42.99 22.18 -24.50
C ARG A 202 -43.14 21.95 -26.00
N ILE A 203 -42.79 20.74 -26.47
CA ILE A 203 -43.41 20.19 -27.68
C ILE A 203 -43.73 18.74 -27.37
N GLY A 204 -45.01 18.43 -27.35
CA GLY A 204 -45.52 17.06 -27.16
C GLY A 204 -45.32 16.23 -28.42
N ARG A 205 -44.92 14.98 -28.18
CA ARG A 205 -45.28 13.83 -29.03
C ARG A 205 -45.11 12.56 -28.19
N GLU A 206 -46.23 11.89 -27.98
CA GLU A 206 -46.24 10.50 -27.51
C GLU A 206 -45.48 9.63 -28.51
N THR A 207 -44.47 8.95 -28.02
CA THR A 207 -43.89 7.78 -28.70
C THR A 207 -43.66 6.69 -27.67
N SER A 208 -44.16 5.52 -27.98
CA SER A 208 -44.06 4.25 -27.27
C SER A 208 -42.65 3.96 -26.77
N PRO A 209 -42.47 3.22 -25.65
CA PRO A 209 -41.16 2.90 -25.12
C PRO A 209 -40.39 2.02 -26.10
N LEU A 210 -39.29 2.57 -26.62
CA LEU A 210 -38.28 1.79 -27.34
C LEU A 210 -37.64 0.75 -26.41
N PRO A 211 -37.39 -0.47 -26.88
CA PRO A 211 -36.74 -1.48 -26.06
C PRO A 211 -35.35 -1.01 -25.67
N HIS A 212 -35.06 -1.07 -24.36
CA HIS A 212 -33.73 -0.78 -23.84
C HIS A 212 -32.65 -1.50 -24.65
N PRO A 213 -31.61 -0.81 -25.13
CA PRO A 213 -30.54 -1.45 -25.86
C PRO A 213 -29.89 -2.49 -24.95
N ARG A 214 -29.91 -3.75 -25.39
CA ARG A 214 -29.18 -4.82 -24.70
C ARG A 214 -27.71 -4.40 -24.67
N LYS A 215 -27.16 -4.17 -23.48
CA LYS A 215 -25.74 -3.89 -23.26
C LYS A 215 -24.94 -5.02 -23.89
N ARG A 216 -24.30 -4.78 -25.01
CA ARG A 216 -23.37 -5.75 -25.63
C ARG A 216 -22.06 -5.67 -24.89
N ALA A 217 -21.48 -6.83 -24.55
CA ALA A 217 -20.15 -6.91 -23.99
C ALA A 217 -19.14 -6.28 -24.95
N SER A 218 -18.31 -5.37 -24.45
CA SER A 218 -17.20 -4.77 -25.20
C SER A 218 -16.04 -5.77 -25.37
N ILE A 219 -15.88 -6.66 -24.38
CA ILE A 219 -14.93 -7.77 -24.41
C ILE A 219 -15.70 -9.07 -24.23
N ASN A 220 -15.43 -10.03 -25.11
CA ASN A 220 -15.94 -11.41 -25.00
C ASN A 220 -14.86 -12.36 -25.53
N LYS A 221 -14.06 -12.91 -24.61
CA LYS A 221 -12.88 -13.72 -24.96
C LYS A 221 -12.86 -14.99 -24.10
N THR A 222 -12.77 -16.15 -24.75
CA THR A 222 -12.57 -17.45 -24.08
C THR A 222 -11.10 -17.83 -24.22
N LEU A 223 -10.48 -18.19 -23.12
CA LEU A 223 -9.05 -18.48 -23.02
C LEU A 223 -8.84 -19.95 -22.60
N PRO A 224 -7.84 -20.63 -23.16
CA PRO A 224 -7.56 -22.02 -22.82
C PRO A 224 -7.02 -22.14 -21.39
N PRO A 225 -7.05 -23.37 -20.82
CA PRO A 225 -6.37 -23.66 -19.56
C PRO A 225 -4.90 -23.27 -19.62
N VAL A 226 -4.37 -22.72 -18.52
CA VAL A 226 -2.97 -22.26 -18.41
C VAL A 226 -1.98 -23.38 -18.70
N SER A 227 -2.30 -24.60 -18.31
CA SER A 227 -1.47 -25.80 -18.51
C SER A 227 -1.24 -26.19 -19.98
N LYS A 228 -2.03 -25.64 -20.93
CA LYS A 228 -1.94 -25.96 -22.37
C LYS A 228 -1.11 -24.96 -23.18
N VAL A 229 -0.60 -23.89 -22.54
CA VAL A 229 0.23 -22.89 -23.21
C VAL A 229 1.66 -23.40 -23.29
N ALA A 230 2.11 -23.78 -24.50
CA ALA A 230 3.48 -24.25 -24.70
C ALA A 230 4.51 -23.10 -24.59
N PRO A 231 5.69 -23.34 -24.01
CA PRO A 231 6.74 -22.34 -23.97
C PRO A 231 7.28 -22.05 -25.39
N LYS A 232 7.34 -20.76 -25.74
CA LYS A 232 7.78 -20.32 -27.10
C LYS A 232 9.29 -20.11 -27.21
N VAL A 233 10.05 -20.20 -26.11
CA VAL A 233 11.48 -19.84 -26.07
C VAL A 233 12.25 -20.82 -25.20
N THR A 234 13.52 -21.07 -25.55
CA THR A 234 14.46 -21.88 -24.77
C THR A 234 15.55 -20.99 -24.17
N GLU A 235 16.06 -21.39 -23.02
CA GLU A 235 17.24 -20.73 -22.40
C GLU A 235 18.44 -20.75 -23.36
N PRO A 236 19.30 -19.71 -23.35
CA PRO A 236 20.54 -19.70 -24.10
C PRO A 236 21.40 -20.92 -23.76
N ARG A 237 21.91 -21.62 -24.78
CA ARG A 237 22.71 -22.86 -24.58
C ARG A 237 23.98 -22.66 -23.76
N ASN A 238 24.55 -21.47 -23.81
CA ASN A 238 25.78 -21.06 -23.12
C ASN A 238 25.56 -20.29 -21.84
N LEU A 239 24.35 -20.27 -21.27
CA LEU A 239 24.00 -19.48 -20.08
C LEU A 239 24.92 -19.76 -18.89
N LYS A 240 25.43 -21.01 -18.77
CA LYS A 240 26.38 -21.38 -17.70
C LYS A 240 27.73 -20.66 -17.77
N SER A 241 28.08 -20.09 -18.93
CA SER A 241 29.31 -19.32 -19.10
C SER A 241 29.13 -17.82 -18.84
N TRP A 242 27.89 -17.36 -18.65
CA TRP A 242 27.57 -15.97 -18.34
C TRP A 242 27.82 -15.65 -16.89
N HIS A 243 28.07 -14.39 -16.60
CA HIS A 243 28.16 -13.91 -15.21
C HIS A 243 26.77 -13.97 -14.56
N HIS A 244 26.66 -14.68 -13.46
CA HIS A 244 25.41 -14.89 -12.72
C HIS A 244 25.38 -14.06 -11.45
N SER A 245 24.25 -13.43 -11.20
CA SER A 245 23.92 -12.75 -9.95
C SER A 245 22.47 -13.07 -9.60
N HIS A 246 22.17 -13.31 -8.33
CA HIS A 246 20.82 -13.59 -7.86
C HIS A 246 20.48 -12.82 -6.59
N ARG A 247 19.19 -12.61 -6.35
CA ARG A 247 18.65 -12.09 -5.10
C ARG A 247 17.28 -12.69 -4.84
N LYS A 248 17.02 -12.97 -3.58
CA LYS A 248 15.68 -13.28 -3.09
C LYS A 248 14.91 -11.98 -2.87
N GLY A 249 13.61 -12.09 -2.67
CA GLY A 249 12.72 -11.01 -2.27
C GLY A 249 11.31 -11.50 -2.03
N CYS A 250 10.44 -10.61 -1.62
CA CYS A 250 9.02 -10.93 -1.47
C CYS A 250 8.14 -9.78 -1.96
N CYS A 251 6.94 -10.14 -2.41
CA CYS A 251 5.81 -9.23 -2.51
C CYS A 251 4.95 -9.42 -1.28
N LEU A 252 4.46 -8.34 -0.70
CA LEU A 252 3.58 -8.35 0.48
C LEU A 252 2.31 -7.59 0.16
N PHE A 253 1.19 -8.13 0.63
CA PHE A 253 -0.13 -7.51 0.49
C PHE A 253 -0.38 -6.59 1.69
N GLU A 254 -0.62 -5.31 1.43
CA GLU A 254 -0.88 -4.31 2.46
C GLU A 254 -2.37 -4.21 2.78
N GLU A 255 -2.70 -3.74 3.99
CA GLU A 255 -4.07 -3.59 4.49
C GLU A 255 -5.02 -2.83 3.55
N HIS A 256 -4.47 -1.95 2.71
CA HIS A 256 -5.26 -1.15 1.75
C HIS A 256 -5.40 -1.80 0.36
N GLY A 257 -5.10 -3.09 0.24
CA GLY A 257 -5.18 -3.80 -1.04
C GLY A 257 -4.05 -3.48 -2.01
N LYS A 258 -2.98 -2.82 -1.55
CA LYS A 258 -1.77 -2.54 -2.34
C LYS A 258 -0.76 -3.65 -2.14
N VAL A 259 0.01 -3.93 -3.18
CA VAL A 259 1.16 -4.82 -3.11
C VAL A 259 2.43 -3.99 -3.06
N VAL A 260 3.27 -4.26 -2.07
CA VAL A 260 4.65 -3.76 -1.99
C VAL A 260 5.61 -4.89 -2.31
N SER A 261 6.80 -4.56 -2.82
CA SER A 261 7.78 -5.57 -3.23
C SER A 261 9.20 -5.07 -3.04
N HIS A 262 10.14 -5.97 -2.84
CA HIS A 262 11.54 -5.64 -3.01
C HIS A 262 11.78 -5.20 -4.45
N GLN A 263 12.55 -4.15 -4.62
CA GLN A 263 13.02 -3.68 -5.92
C GLN A 263 14.53 -3.88 -5.99
N TYR A 264 15.09 -3.84 -7.19
CA TYR A 264 16.54 -4.06 -7.34
C TYR A 264 17.13 -3.04 -8.29
N VAL A 265 18.39 -2.69 -8.01
CA VAL A 265 19.25 -1.95 -8.92
C VAL A 265 20.17 -2.96 -9.63
N LEU A 266 20.23 -2.89 -10.93
CA LEU A 266 21.14 -3.66 -11.79
C LEU A 266 22.12 -2.71 -12.47
N ASP A 267 23.38 -2.82 -12.13
CA ASP A 267 24.45 -2.04 -12.74
C ASP A 267 25.13 -2.85 -13.84
N VAL A 268 25.17 -2.29 -15.04
CA VAL A 268 25.77 -2.87 -16.25
C VAL A 268 26.92 -1.98 -16.71
N SER A 269 28.16 -2.42 -16.50
CA SER A 269 29.35 -1.61 -16.77
C SER A 269 29.68 -1.46 -18.25
N THR A 270 29.35 -2.46 -19.06
CA THR A 270 29.53 -2.45 -20.53
C THR A 270 28.31 -3.06 -21.20
N SER A 271 28.02 -2.64 -22.44
CA SER A 271 26.88 -3.19 -23.20
C SER A 271 26.95 -4.71 -23.26
N SER A 272 25.87 -5.36 -22.84
CA SER A 272 25.82 -6.79 -22.57
C SER A 272 24.43 -7.36 -22.84
N ALA A 273 24.34 -8.59 -23.32
CA ALA A 273 23.08 -9.31 -23.32
C ALA A 273 22.72 -9.69 -21.89
N LEU A 274 21.47 -9.45 -21.51
CA LEU A 274 20.87 -9.85 -20.25
C LEU A 274 19.90 -10.99 -20.49
N TRP A 275 20.06 -12.08 -19.76
CA TRP A 275 19.02 -13.06 -19.51
C TRP A 275 18.58 -12.92 -18.05
N LEU A 276 17.32 -12.56 -17.83
CA LEU A 276 16.76 -12.41 -16.50
C LEU A 276 15.58 -13.36 -16.32
N SER A 277 15.52 -13.99 -15.17
CA SER A 277 14.38 -14.83 -14.79
C SER A 277 13.91 -14.52 -13.37
N VAL A 278 12.61 -14.65 -13.15
CA VAL A 278 11.98 -14.59 -11.83
C VAL A 278 11.10 -15.82 -11.64
N LYS A 279 11.18 -16.41 -10.46
CA LYS A 279 10.34 -17.55 -10.08
C LYS A 279 9.87 -17.41 -8.64
N PRO A 280 8.67 -17.91 -8.28
CA PRO A 280 8.27 -18.06 -6.89
C PRO A 280 9.28 -18.93 -6.12
N LEU A 281 9.54 -18.56 -4.87
CA LEU A 281 10.30 -19.39 -3.93
C LEU A 281 9.29 -20.23 -3.13
N ASN A 282 9.31 -21.54 -3.33
CA ASN A 282 8.46 -22.47 -2.59
C ASN A 282 9.17 -22.86 -1.29
N LEU A 283 8.76 -22.26 -0.17
CA LEU A 283 9.28 -22.60 1.16
C LEU A 283 8.78 -23.99 1.61
N HIS A 284 7.60 -24.40 1.17
CA HIS A 284 6.97 -25.69 1.49
C HIS A 284 6.53 -26.42 0.21
N PRO A 285 7.44 -27.15 -0.46
CA PRO A 285 7.14 -27.83 -1.72
C PRO A 285 5.99 -28.84 -1.64
N GLU A 286 5.80 -29.48 -0.48
CA GLU A 286 4.74 -30.46 -0.22
C GLU A 286 3.33 -29.82 -0.27
N ILE A 287 3.19 -28.54 0.08
CA ILE A 287 1.91 -27.83 0.05
C ILE A 287 1.70 -27.14 -1.30
N ALA A 288 2.77 -26.78 -1.98
CA ALA A 288 2.75 -25.99 -3.22
C ALA A 288 2.07 -26.73 -4.39
N SER A 289 2.03 -28.07 -4.38
CA SER A 289 1.45 -28.87 -5.46
C SER A 289 -0.08 -28.74 -5.57
N SER A 290 -0.76 -28.29 -4.53
CA SER A 290 -2.22 -28.15 -4.49
C SER A 290 -2.73 -26.71 -4.70
N LYS A 291 -1.85 -25.70 -4.62
CA LYS A 291 -2.23 -24.28 -4.80
C LYS A 291 -2.01 -23.83 -6.25
N PRO A 292 -2.88 -22.97 -6.80
CA PRO A 292 -2.64 -22.32 -8.11
C PRO A 292 -1.32 -21.56 -8.11
N HIS A 293 -0.64 -21.53 -9.25
CA HIS A 293 0.66 -20.86 -9.37
C HIS A 293 0.50 -19.35 -9.20
N PRO A 294 1.23 -18.71 -8.29
CA PRO A 294 1.20 -17.27 -8.15
C PRO A 294 1.80 -16.60 -9.39
N ASP A 295 1.28 -15.43 -9.70
CA ASP A 295 1.81 -14.59 -10.77
C ASP A 295 2.94 -13.70 -10.25
N ILE A 296 4.05 -13.74 -10.94
CA ILE A 296 5.19 -12.86 -10.68
C ILE A 296 5.85 -12.44 -11.99
N ARG A 297 6.14 -11.17 -12.16
CA ARG A 297 6.81 -10.59 -13.33
C ARG A 297 7.84 -9.59 -12.89
N VAL A 298 8.78 -9.25 -13.77
CA VAL A 298 9.74 -8.16 -13.55
C VAL A 298 9.67 -7.20 -14.72
N PHE A 299 9.57 -5.92 -14.41
CA PHE A 299 9.70 -4.81 -15.36
C PHE A 299 11.08 -4.19 -15.21
N LEU A 300 11.78 -4.05 -16.31
CA LEU A 300 13.13 -3.48 -16.39
C LEU A 300 13.03 -2.06 -16.92
N LEU A 301 13.34 -1.08 -16.09
CA LEU A 301 13.35 0.34 -16.44
C LEU A 301 14.78 0.88 -16.44
N ARG A 302 15.09 1.80 -17.35
CA ARG A 302 16.33 2.54 -17.29
C ARG A 302 16.28 3.55 -16.15
N GLN A 303 17.33 3.64 -15.35
CA GLN A 303 17.48 4.71 -14.37
C GLN A 303 18.29 5.85 -14.99
N ASN A 304 17.77 7.08 -14.86
CA ASN A 304 18.45 8.28 -15.33
C ASN A 304 19.56 8.69 -14.34
N ASP A 305 20.48 9.53 -14.79
CA ASP A 305 21.62 10.00 -13.97
C ASP A 305 21.17 10.77 -12.69
N ASN A 306 19.98 11.34 -12.72
CA ASN A 306 19.36 12.00 -11.55
C ASN A 306 18.63 11.03 -10.61
N GLY A 307 18.74 9.71 -10.81
CA GLY A 307 18.09 8.68 -10.00
C GLY A 307 16.61 8.41 -10.32
N THR A 308 15.99 9.20 -11.20
CA THR A 308 14.58 8.98 -11.59
C THR A 308 14.44 7.77 -12.50
N LEU A 309 13.27 7.11 -12.44
CA LEU A 309 12.97 5.99 -13.32
C LEU A 309 12.54 6.51 -14.71
N GLY A 310 13.28 6.09 -15.71
CA GLY A 310 13.05 6.41 -17.10
C GLY A 310 12.03 5.48 -17.78
N GLU A 311 12.29 5.19 -19.07
CA GLU A 311 11.41 4.36 -19.90
C GLU A 311 11.49 2.87 -19.57
N LEU A 312 10.45 2.14 -19.93
CA LEU A 312 10.42 0.68 -19.91
C LEU A 312 11.36 0.16 -20.99
N VAL A 313 12.34 -0.64 -20.58
CA VAL A 313 13.31 -1.30 -21.50
C VAL A 313 12.79 -2.67 -21.94
N ALA A 314 12.34 -3.47 -20.98
CA ALA A 314 11.80 -4.81 -21.21
C ALA A 314 10.97 -5.27 -20.00
N HIS A 315 10.24 -6.35 -20.17
CA HIS A 315 9.58 -7.06 -19.08
C HIS A 315 9.63 -8.57 -19.32
N THR A 316 9.44 -9.37 -18.25
CA THR A 316 9.35 -10.81 -18.39
C THR A 316 8.08 -11.18 -19.17
N ASN A 317 8.23 -11.63 -20.40
CA ASN A 317 7.16 -11.96 -21.33
C ASN A 317 7.24 -13.41 -21.85
N MET A 318 8.21 -14.15 -21.34
CA MET A 318 8.45 -15.56 -21.72
C MET A 318 8.31 -16.42 -20.46
N LYS A 319 7.74 -17.61 -20.59
CA LYS A 319 7.64 -18.59 -19.49
C LYS A 319 8.34 -19.87 -19.85
N ILE A 320 9.23 -20.33 -19.00
CA ILE A 320 9.91 -21.62 -19.09
C ILE A 320 9.70 -22.35 -17.76
N GLN A 321 8.88 -23.39 -17.79
CA GLN A 321 8.43 -24.09 -16.58
C GLN A 321 7.73 -23.11 -15.61
N GLN A 322 8.30 -22.89 -14.41
CA GLN A 322 7.80 -21.96 -13.40
C GLN A 322 8.53 -20.61 -13.40
N LYS A 323 9.46 -20.39 -14.36
CA LYS A 323 10.23 -19.15 -14.47
C LYS A 323 9.61 -18.24 -15.48
N HIS A 324 9.45 -16.97 -15.14
CA HIS A 324 9.15 -15.90 -16.08
C HIS A 324 10.46 -15.22 -16.47
N CYS A 325 10.74 -15.15 -17.79
CA CYS A 325 12.04 -14.77 -18.31
C CYS A 325 11.93 -13.57 -19.26
N LEU A 326 13.03 -12.84 -19.40
CA LEU A 326 13.27 -11.90 -20.47
C LEU A 326 14.69 -12.08 -21.03
N HIS A 327 14.86 -11.74 -22.30
CA HIS A 327 16.16 -11.63 -22.97
C HIS A 327 16.25 -10.27 -23.64
N GLN A 328 17.28 -9.48 -23.30
CA GLN A 328 17.40 -8.10 -23.75
C GLN A 328 18.87 -7.68 -23.88
N GLU A 329 19.21 -7.02 -24.98
CA GLU A 329 20.49 -6.31 -25.12
C GLU A 329 20.44 -5.00 -24.33
N LEU A 330 21.38 -4.83 -23.39
CA LEU A 330 21.48 -3.64 -22.56
C LEU A 330 22.70 -2.81 -22.93
N LYS A 331 22.54 -1.49 -22.94
CA LYS A 331 23.66 -0.54 -22.96
C LYS A 331 24.24 -0.40 -21.55
N ALA A 332 25.50 0.04 -21.45
CA ALA A 332 26.06 0.42 -20.17
C ALA A 332 25.17 1.42 -19.43
N GLY A 333 25.00 1.26 -18.14
CA GLY A 333 24.18 2.12 -17.28
C GLY A 333 23.51 1.37 -16.14
N THR A 334 22.73 2.11 -15.38
CA THR A 334 21.98 1.60 -14.23
C THR A 334 20.53 1.35 -14.62
N TYR A 335 19.99 0.24 -14.15
CA TYR A 335 18.63 -0.20 -14.41
C TYR A 335 17.91 -0.50 -13.11
N ARG A 336 16.60 -0.34 -13.10
CA ARG A 336 15.73 -0.71 -12.00
C ARG A 336 14.89 -1.92 -12.38
N LEU A 337 14.95 -2.95 -11.55
CA LEU A 337 14.07 -4.11 -11.65
C LEU A 337 12.90 -3.90 -10.70
N LEU A 338 11.68 -3.94 -11.23
CA LEU A 338 10.44 -3.80 -10.49
C LEU A 338 9.66 -5.12 -10.56
N PRO A 339 9.80 -6.01 -9.57
CA PRO A 339 8.95 -7.18 -9.46
C PRO A 339 7.50 -6.77 -9.19
N MET A 340 6.58 -7.48 -9.79
CA MET A 340 5.15 -7.22 -9.71
C MET A 340 4.38 -8.54 -9.65
N THR A 341 3.43 -8.62 -8.73
CA THR A 341 2.29 -9.54 -8.78
C THR A 341 1.01 -8.73 -8.88
N THR A 342 -0.03 -9.27 -9.53
CA THR A 342 -1.35 -8.63 -9.56
C THR A 342 -2.05 -8.63 -8.22
N GLY A 343 -1.60 -9.47 -7.28
CA GLY A 343 -2.27 -9.72 -6.01
C GLY A 343 -3.50 -10.63 -6.09
N CYS A 344 -3.93 -11.05 -7.29
CA CYS A 344 -5.12 -11.92 -7.45
C CYS A 344 -5.03 -13.22 -6.63
N ARG A 345 -3.83 -13.73 -6.42
CA ARG A 345 -3.55 -14.99 -5.71
C ARG A 345 -3.16 -14.79 -4.25
N LEU A 346 -2.93 -13.56 -3.82
CA LEU A 346 -2.69 -13.22 -2.43
C LEU A 346 -4.04 -13.01 -1.75
N LYS A 347 -4.26 -13.65 -0.61
CA LYS A 347 -5.51 -13.53 0.13
C LYS A 347 -5.38 -12.39 1.13
N PRO A 348 -6.32 -11.43 1.15
CA PRO A 348 -6.40 -10.50 2.25
C PRO A 348 -6.77 -11.24 3.53
N ARG A 349 -6.23 -10.79 4.66
CA ARG A 349 -6.51 -11.37 5.98
C ARG A 349 -8.01 -11.55 6.19
N GLN A 350 -8.49 -12.78 6.25
CA GLN A 350 -9.78 -13.08 6.83
C GLN A 350 -9.59 -13.10 8.36
N ARG A 351 -9.96 -12.03 9.03
CA ARG A 351 -9.87 -11.83 10.50
C ARG A 351 -10.70 -12.81 11.33
N GLN A 352 -11.09 -13.96 10.81
CA GLN A 352 -11.94 -14.93 11.47
C GLN A 352 -11.45 -16.36 11.30
N SER A 353 -10.25 -16.65 11.75
CA SER A 353 -10.00 -17.99 12.25
C SER A 353 -10.48 -18.01 13.70
N LYS A 354 -11.45 -18.87 14.04
CA LYS A 354 -11.98 -19.00 15.41
C LYS A 354 -10.94 -19.51 16.42
N THR A 355 -9.76 -19.91 15.97
CA THR A 355 -8.67 -20.41 16.83
C THR A 355 -7.32 -20.03 16.21
N LYS A 356 -6.61 -19.11 16.85
CA LYS A 356 -5.21 -18.83 16.53
C LYS A 356 -4.32 -20.03 16.88
N THR A 357 -3.31 -20.31 16.07
CA THR A 357 -2.32 -21.35 16.37
C THR A 357 -1.50 -20.98 17.60
N GLN A 358 -1.30 -21.91 18.53
CA GLN A 358 -0.49 -21.67 19.72
C GLN A 358 0.98 -21.45 19.34
N LEU A 359 1.53 -20.27 19.67
CA LEU A 359 2.91 -19.89 19.36
C LEU A 359 3.91 -20.40 20.41
N ILE A 360 3.53 -20.36 21.68
CA ILE A 360 4.39 -20.69 22.80
C ILE A 360 3.71 -21.69 23.74
N LYS A 361 4.52 -22.44 24.47
CA LYS A 361 4.10 -23.28 25.60
C LYS A 361 4.77 -22.77 26.85
N LYS A 362 4.01 -22.43 27.89
CA LYS A 362 4.54 -22.06 29.19
C LYS A 362 5.07 -23.32 29.89
N SER A 363 6.31 -23.28 30.36
CA SER A 363 6.91 -24.20 31.32
C SER A 363 7.11 -23.46 32.63
N ALA A 364 7.43 -24.11 33.74
CA ALA A 364 7.38 -23.52 35.10
C ALA A 364 8.07 -22.15 35.22
N ASP A 365 9.18 -21.94 34.53
CA ASP A 365 9.97 -20.70 34.57
C ASP A 365 10.32 -20.12 33.21
N ASP A 366 9.96 -20.80 32.07
CA ASP A 366 10.33 -20.38 30.72
C ASP A 366 9.18 -20.58 29.72
N CYS A 367 9.15 -19.74 28.69
CA CYS A 367 8.32 -19.94 27.51
C CYS A 367 9.08 -20.74 26.45
N VAL A 368 8.46 -21.72 25.81
CA VAL A 368 9.08 -22.52 24.74
C VAL A 368 8.31 -22.29 23.45
N LEU A 369 9.03 -21.87 22.40
CA LEU A 369 8.44 -21.71 21.07
C LEU A 369 7.92 -23.05 20.54
N THR A 370 6.69 -23.08 20.05
CA THR A 370 6.11 -24.29 19.45
C THR A 370 6.77 -24.62 18.11
N LYS A 371 6.67 -25.87 17.67
CA LYS A 371 7.21 -26.27 16.36
C LYS A 371 6.60 -25.50 15.19
N PRO A 372 5.26 -25.25 15.14
CA PRO A 372 4.68 -24.41 14.08
C PRO A 372 5.25 -22.99 14.06
N PHE A 373 5.44 -22.36 15.21
CA PHE A 373 6.00 -21.01 15.28
C PHE A 373 7.48 -20.98 14.87
N ARG A 374 8.29 -21.93 15.30
CA ARG A 374 9.69 -22.05 14.83
C ARG A 374 9.78 -22.25 13.32
N ASN A 375 8.84 -22.98 12.71
CA ASN A 375 8.78 -23.10 11.25
C ASN A 375 8.47 -21.76 10.60
N ALA A 376 7.49 -21.01 11.10
CA ALA A 376 7.15 -19.68 10.59
C ALA A 376 8.34 -18.70 10.73
N LEU A 377 9.06 -18.72 11.85
CA LEU A 377 10.29 -17.91 12.03
C LEU A 377 11.39 -18.34 11.05
N THR A 378 11.49 -19.65 10.73
CA THR A 378 12.41 -20.13 9.69
C THR A 378 12.03 -19.57 8.32
N ASP A 379 10.75 -19.53 8.00
CA ASP A 379 10.26 -18.94 6.76
C ASP A 379 10.53 -17.43 6.70
N ILE A 380 10.32 -16.71 7.81
CA ILE A 380 10.66 -15.28 7.92
C ILE A 380 12.16 -15.07 7.66
N PHE A 381 13.02 -15.88 8.28
CA PHE A 381 14.46 -15.82 8.03
C PHE A 381 14.78 -15.96 6.53
N GLU A 382 14.19 -16.95 5.85
CA GLU A 382 14.37 -17.15 4.41
C GLU A 382 13.81 -16.00 3.56
N LEU A 383 12.77 -15.29 4.02
CA LEU A 383 12.20 -14.12 3.35
C LEU A 383 13.14 -12.90 3.42
N VAL A 384 13.91 -12.79 4.50
CA VAL A 384 14.75 -11.63 4.81
C VAL A 384 16.20 -11.82 4.36
N ASP A 385 16.71 -13.06 4.32
CA ASP A 385 18.01 -13.43 3.74
C ASP A 385 17.97 -13.22 2.21
N LEU A 386 18.20 -11.98 1.76
CA LEU A 386 18.00 -11.57 0.37
C LEU A 386 19.12 -12.03 -0.55
N ASP A 387 20.32 -12.22 -0.06
CA ASP A 387 21.45 -12.70 -0.84
C ASP A 387 21.59 -14.23 -0.82
N GLY A 388 20.86 -14.91 0.08
CA GLY A 388 20.80 -16.36 0.16
C GLY A 388 22.06 -16.98 0.78
N ASN A 389 22.80 -16.23 1.59
CA ASN A 389 24.04 -16.69 2.21
C ASN A 389 23.84 -17.52 3.49
N GLY A 390 22.56 -17.55 4.01
CA GLY A 390 22.16 -18.28 5.21
C GLY A 390 22.46 -17.56 6.51
N THR A 391 22.77 -16.26 6.45
CA THR A 391 22.92 -15.33 7.57
C THR A 391 22.18 -14.04 7.26
N LEU A 392 21.93 -13.19 8.24
CA LEU A 392 21.33 -11.87 8.04
C LEU A 392 22.38 -10.80 8.34
N SER A 393 22.71 -10.03 7.33
CA SER A 393 23.43 -8.78 7.51
C SER A 393 22.60 -7.79 8.31
N ARG A 394 23.22 -6.74 8.87
CA ARG A 394 22.50 -5.68 9.57
C ARG A 394 21.45 -5.03 8.68
N GLU A 395 21.74 -4.82 7.39
CA GLU A 395 20.80 -4.26 6.41
C GLU A 395 19.59 -5.16 6.20
N GLU A 396 19.78 -6.48 6.12
CA GLU A 396 18.70 -7.45 5.97
C GLU A 396 17.87 -7.56 7.25
N PHE A 397 18.52 -7.63 8.40
CA PHE A 397 17.83 -7.60 9.70
C PHE A 397 17.04 -6.29 9.89
N ASN A 398 17.60 -5.16 9.43
CA ASN A 398 16.89 -3.86 9.46
C ASN A 398 15.61 -3.86 8.61
N ILE A 399 15.55 -4.60 7.49
CA ILE A 399 14.32 -4.77 6.70
C ILE A 399 13.23 -5.46 7.54
N PHE A 400 13.61 -6.51 8.27
CA PHE A 400 12.71 -7.20 9.20
C PHE A 400 12.23 -6.26 10.30
N GLN A 401 13.14 -5.58 10.97
CA GLN A 401 12.84 -4.68 12.08
C GLN A 401 11.92 -3.53 11.65
N LEU A 402 12.23 -2.85 10.54
CA LEU A 402 11.38 -1.80 9.98
C LEU A 402 9.96 -2.31 9.66
N ARG A 403 9.83 -3.56 9.26
CA ARG A 403 8.54 -4.15 8.89
C ARG A 403 7.71 -4.54 10.11
N THR A 404 8.35 -4.99 11.18
CA THR A 404 7.69 -5.51 12.38
C THR A 404 7.45 -4.43 13.42
N SER A 405 8.45 -3.59 13.73
CA SER A 405 8.36 -2.53 14.74
C SER A 405 8.13 -1.13 14.16
N GLY A 406 8.40 -0.93 12.86
CA GLY A 406 8.37 0.40 12.22
C GLY A 406 9.61 1.25 12.49
N GLU A 407 10.58 0.75 13.23
CA GLU A 407 11.82 1.45 13.61
C GLU A 407 13.04 0.80 12.99
N ALA A 408 14.01 1.62 12.59
CA ALA A 408 15.28 1.11 12.07
C ALA A 408 16.19 0.65 13.20
N VAL A 409 17.02 -0.36 12.93
CA VAL A 409 18.06 -0.82 13.85
C VAL A 409 19.15 0.24 13.95
N ASP A 410 19.27 0.90 15.11
CA ASP A 410 20.36 1.81 15.41
C ASP A 410 21.65 1.07 15.81
N ASP A 411 22.70 1.80 16.12
CA ASP A 411 24.00 1.19 16.46
C ASP A 411 23.92 0.46 17.80
N ASP A 412 23.22 1.03 18.78
CA ASP A 412 23.06 0.47 20.13
C ASP A 412 22.27 -0.84 20.08
N ALA A 413 21.16 -0.88 19.30
CA ALA A 413 20.37 -2.09 19.12
C ALA A 413 21.14 -3.20 18.40
N TRP A 414 21.98 -2.84 17.42
CA TRP A 414 22.81 -3.83 16.74
C TRP A 414 23.93 -4.36 17.63
N GLU A 415 24.54 -3.54 18.49
CA GLU A 415 25.53 -3.96 19.49
C GLU A 415 24.93 -5.00 20.46
N VAL A 416 23.67 -4.81 20.89
CA VAL A 416 22.95 -5.83 21.69
C VAL A 416 22.81 -7.15 20.94
N VAL A 417 22.53 -7.10 19.62
CA VAL A 417 22.47 -8.33 18.80
C VAL A 417 23.84 -9.00 18.72
N GLU A 418 24.91 -8.23 18.53
CA GLU A 418 26.28 -8.75 18.45
C GLU A 418 26.76 -9.38 19.74
N GLU A 419 26.38 -8.82 20.88
CA GLU A 419 26.81 -9.32 22.21
C GLU A 419 26.07 -10.57 22.68
N ASN A 420 24.78 -10.73 22.30
CA ASN A 420 23.89 -11.72 22.92
C ASN A 420 23.55 -12.91 22.00
N PHE A 421 23.76 -12.80 20.69
CA PHE A 421 23.31 -13.84 19.76
C PHE A 421 24.45 -14.37 18.88
N GLU A 422 24.21 -15.55 18.31
CA GLU A 422 25.20 -16.19 17.45
C GLU A 422 25.33 -15.49 16.10
N LEU A 423 26.53 -14.96 15.83
CA LEU A 423 26.90 -14.39 14.55
C LEU A 423 27.95 -15.24 13.82
N LYS A 424 27.94 -15.10 12.50
CA LYS A 424 28.96 -15.63 11.61
C LYS A 424 29.46 -14.52 10.69
N LYS A 425 30.72 -14.14 10.85
CA LYS A 425 31.34 -13.01 10.10
C LYS A 425 30.64 -11.66 10.31
N GLY A 426 30.09 -11.42 11.49
CA GLY A 426 29.35 -10.19 11.80
C GLY A 426 27.90 -10.19 11.30
N GLU A 427 27.36 -11.31 10.84
CA GLU A 427 25.99 -11.45 10.39
C GLU A 427 25.22 -12.44 11.28
N LEU A 428 23.96 -12.19 11.57
CA LEU A 428 23.12 -12.98 12.47
C LEU A 428 22.80 -14.34 11.86
N THR A 429 23.14 -15.42 12.55
CA THR A 429 22.83 -16.77 12.08
C THR A 429 21.34 -17.08 12.28
N ARG A 430 20.85 -18.11 11.57
CA ARG A 430 19.48 -18.60 11.80
C ARG A 430 19.25 -19.01 13.27
N LYS A 431 20.25 -19.58 13.92
CA LYS A 431 20.16 -19.91 15.34
C LYS A 431 20.06 -18.65 16.18
N GLY A 432 20.94 -17.67 15.97
CA GLY A 432 20.87 -16.38 16.66
C GLY A 432 19.51 -15.67 16.48
N PHE A 433 18.95 -15.73 15.27
CA PHE A 433 17.60 -15.21 15.02
C PHE A 433 16.50 -15.96 15.80
N MET A 434 16.62 -17.29 15.93
CA MET A 434 15.68 -18.07 16.75
C MET A 434 15.83 -17.77 18.24
N ASP A 435 17.08 -17.63 18.73
CA ASP A 435 17.38 -17.33 20.12
C ASP A 435 16.86 -15.92 20.49
N LEU A 436 16.95 -14.95 19.56
CA LEU A 436 16.38 -13.60 19.72
C LEU A 436 14.85 -13.65 19.92
N ASN A 437 14.13 -14.37 19.06
CA ASN A 437 12.68 -14.51 19.20
C ASN A 437 12.27 -15.35 20.42
N GLN A 438 13.13 -16.28 20.87
CA GLN A 438 12.93 -17.00 22.12
C GLN A 438 13.08 -16.07 23.34
N MET A 439 14.06 -15.16 23.32
CA MET A 439 14.25 -14.15 24.35
C MET A 439 13.03 -13.20 24.41
N GLU A 440 12.58 -12.70 23.26
CA GLU A 440 11.39 -11.86 23.16
C GLU A 440 10.14 -12.55 23.75
N ALA A 441 9.95 -13.84 23.46
CA ALA A 441 8.82 -14.60 24.01
C ALA A 441 8.90 -14.76 25.54
N ASN A 442 10.11 -14.82 26.12
CA ASN A 442 10.31 -14.87 27.57
C ASN A 442 10.08 -13.50 28.22
N ASP A 443 10.57 -12.42 27.60
CA ASP A 443 10.41 -11.06 28.12
C ASP A 443 8.94 -10.60 28.16
N LEU A 444 8.12 -11.17 27.28
CA LEU A 444 6.67 -10.90 27.24
C LEU A 444 5.85 -11.75 28.24
N ASP A 445 6.49 -12.47 29.17
CA ASP A 445 5.83 -13.35 30.14
C ASP A 445 4.79 -14.32 29.51
N GLY A 446 5.00 -14.61 28.23
CA GLY A 446 4.11 -15.47 27.45
C GLY A 446 2.87 -14.80 26.91
N ASP A 447 2.82 -13.48 26.86
CA ASP A 447 1.92 -12.74 25.98
C ASP A 447 2.36 -12.97 24.51
N THR A 448 1.41 -13.19 23.63
CA THR A 448 1.69 -13.52 22.23
C THR A 448 1.28 -12.43 21.24
N ASP A 449 0.76 -11.30 21.73
CA ASP A 449 0.20 -10.28 20.85
C ASP A 449 1.28 -9.63 19.95
N ASP A 450 2.44 -9.30 20.50
CA ASP A 450 3.55 -8.74 19.72
C ASP A 450 4.15 -9.77 18.76
N LEU A 451 4.19 -11.04 19.15
CA LEU A 451 4.60 -12.14 18.26
C LEU A 451 3.64 -12.30 17.08
N TRP A 452 2.34 -12.09 17.30
CA TRP A 452 1.35 -12.09 16.23
C TRP A 452 1.48 -10.86 15.33
N VAL A 453 1.79 -9.67 15.89
CA VAL A 453 2.10 -8.48 15.09
C VAL A 453 3.27 -8.74 14.15
N THR A 454 4.33 -9.35 14.65
CA THR A 454 5.51 -9.77 13.86
C THR A 454 5.11 -10.72 12.73
N LEU A 455 4.40 -11.80 13.01
CA LEU A 455 3.95 -12.77 12.02
C LEU A 455 3.03 -12.15 10.96
N GLN A 456 2.04 -11.39 11.39
CA GLN A 456 1.07 -10.75 10.51
C GLN A 456 1.69 -9.67 9.63
N SER A 457 2.66 -8.90 10.14
CA SER A 457 3.39 -7.92 9.34
C SER A 457 4.22 -8.57 8.22
N MET A 458 4.64 -9.83 8.43
CA MET A 458 5.36 -10.64 7.44
C MET A 458 4.42 -11.44 6.51
N GLY A 459 3.10 -11.29 6.65
CA GLY A 459 2.11 -11.89 5.76
C GLY A 459 1.59 -13.27 6.16
N PHE A 460 1.74 -13.64 7.44
CA PHE A 460 1.17 -14.89 7.99
C PHE A 460 -0.26 -14.68 8.50
N SER A 461 -1.10 -15.65 8.24
CA SER A 461 -2.45 -15.78 8.81
C SER A 461 -2.43 -16.45 10.19
N ASP A 462 -3.57 -16.42 10.88
CA ASP A 462 -3.71 -16.98 12.24
C ASP A 462 -3.45 -18.50 12.34
N ASP A 463 -3.48 -19.22 11.22
CA ASP A 463 -3.11 -20.63 11.09
C ASP A 463 -1.64 -20.84 10.65
N LEU A 464 -0.84 -19.77 10.68
CA LEU A 464 0.57 -19.72 10.25
C LEU A 464 0.79 -20.09 8.77
N ALA A 465 -0.23 -19.88 7.93
CA ALA A 465 -0.05 -19.97 6.48
C ALA A 465 0.47 -18.63 5.92
N LEU A 466 1.43 -18.70 5.01
CA LEU A 466 1.98 -17.53 4.31
C LEU A 466 1.05 -17.17 3.13
N ASP A 467 -0.04 -16.46 3.42
CA ASP A 467 -1.09 -16.17 2.44
C ASP A 467 -1.00 -14.75 1.84
N GLU A 468 -0.44 -13.80 2.56
CA GLU A 468 -0.31 -12.40 2.13
C GLU A 468 1.09 -12.03 1.63
N SER A 469 1.95 -13.02 1.49
CA SER A 469 3.33 -12.85 1.02
C SER A 469 3.63 -13.80 -0.13
N LEU A 470 4.35 -13.31 -1.12
CA LEU A 470 4.85 -14.08 -2.25
C LEU A 470 6.37 -13.97 -2.29
N PRO A 471 7.11 -14.92 -1.73
CA PRO A 471 8.56 -14.99 -1.88
C PRO A 471 8.95 -15.38 -3.30
N PHE A 472 10.04 -14.81 -3.80
CA PHE A 472 10.56 -15.07 -5.13
C PHE A 472 12.08 -14.97 -5.21
N ILE A 473 12.66 -15.50 -6.29
CA ILE A 473 14.08 -15.35 -6.64
C ILE A 473 14.16 -14.69 -8.01
N VAL A 474 15.04 -13.69 -8.13
CA VAL A 474 15.46 -13.07 -9.39
C VAL A 474 16.86 -13.53 -9.71
N ASP A 475 17.05 -14.13 -10.89
CA ASP A 475 18.34 -14.50 -11.45
C ASP A 475 18.64 -13.61 -12.66
N ALA A 476 19.83 -13.00 -12.69
CA ALA A 476 20.32 -12.24 -13.84
C ALA A 476 21.64 -12.82 -14.34
N TYR A 477 21.73 -13.00 -15.64
CA TYR A 477 22.92 -13.47 -16.33
C TYR A 477 23.32 -12.44 -17.39
N THR A 478 24.58 -12.06 -17.41
CA THR A 478 25.15 -11.12 -18.41
C THR A 478 26.34 -11.75 -19.11
N ASP A 479 26.44 -11.57 -20.44
CA ASP A 479 27.44 -12.26 -21.26
C ASP A 479 28.83 -11.58 -21.27
N LYS A 480 28.90 -10.25 -21.18
CA LYS A 480 30.12 -9.48 -21.36
C LYS A 480 30.65 -8.75 -20.13
N CYS A 481 29.83 -8.58 -19.10
CA CYS A 481 30.25 -7.87 -17.91
C CYS A 481 29.74 -8.57 -16.64
N LYS A 482 30.45 -8.39 -15.54
CA LYS A 482 29.97 -8.81 -14.22
C LYS A 482 28.90 -7.81 -13.78
N SER A 483 27.65 -8.23 -13.81
CA SER A 483 26.54 -7.43 -13.28
C SER A 483 26.37 -7.65 -11.80
N HIS A 484 25.89 -6.64 -11.11
CA HIS A 484 25.57 -6.70 -9.69
C HIS A 484 24.12 -6.32 -9.46
N ILE A 485 23.37 -7.18 -8.77
CA ILE A 485 22.01 -6.90 -8.34
C ILE A 485 22.07 -6.48 -6.87
N ARG A 486 21.60 -5.27 -6.56
CA ARG A 486 21.46 -4.77 -5.20
C ARG A 486 19.99 -4.62 -4.86
N ALA A 487 19.57 -5.25 -3.75
CA ALA A 487 18.20 -5.13 -3.25
C ALA A 487 17.96 -3.72 -2.65
N LEU A 488 16.72 -3.28 -2.77
CA LEU A 488 16.21 -2.06 -2.13
C LEU A 488 15.13 -2.44 -1.13
N PRO A 489 14.85 -1.58 -0.15
CA PRO A 489 13.77 -1.79 0.80
C PRO A 489 12.42 -2.02 0.09
N LEU A 490 11.47 -2.64 0.80
CA LEU A 490 10.11 -2.86 0.34
C LEU A 490 9.45 -1.54 -0.06
N GLN A 491 8.95 -1.47 -1.27
CA GLN A 491 8.32 -0.27 -1.82
C GLN A 491 7.13 -0.65 -2.71
N GLY A 492 6.11 0.19 -2.71
CA GLY A 492 5.07 0.12 -3.74
C GLY A 492 5.67 0.42 -5.12
N GLY A 493 5.17 -0.22 -6.16
CA GLY A 493 5.63 0.01 -7.54
C GLY A 493 5.38 1.44 -8.05
N GLY A 494 4.42 2.15 -7.43
CA GLY A 494 4.10 3.55 -7.72
C GLY A 494 3.75 3.82 -9.18
N ALA A 495 3.73 5.09 -9.55
CA ALA A 495 3.38 5.53 -10.90
C ALA A 495 4.36 4.99 -11.99
N ALA A 496 5.59 4.66 -11.62
CA ALA A 496 6.56 4.12 -12.59
C ALA A 496 6.19 2.70 -13.04
N LEU A 497 5.81 1.83 -12.10
CA LEU A 497 5.34 0.48 -12.42
C LEU A 497 4.00 0.53 -13.18
N GLU A 498 3.07 1.37 -12.78
CA GLU A 498 1.80 1.54 -13.50
C GLU A 498 2.02 1.97 -14.95
N ARG A 499 2.88 2.95 -15.18
CA ARG A 499 3.27 3.37 -16.54
C ARG A 499 3.91 2.22 -17.33
N ALA A 500 4.82 1.47 -16.70
CA ALA A 500 5.49 0.34 -17.34
C ALA A 500 4.50 -0.77 -17.75
N VAL A 501 3.54 -1.09 -16.87
CA VAL A 501 2.47 -2.06 -17.17
C VAL A 501 1.58 -1.56 -18.31
N CYS A 502 1.14 -0.30 -18.27
CA CYS A 502 0.34 0.30 -19.33
C CYS A 502 1.06 0.30 -20.67
N GLU A 503 2.36 0.63 -20.68
CA GLU A 503 3.19 0.60 -21.88
C GLU A 503 3.36 -0.82 -22.44
N ALA A 504 3.61 -1.80 -21.57
CA ALA A 504 3.70 -3.21 -21.96
C ALA A 504 2.41 -3.71 -22.60
N VAL A 505 1.25 -3.35 -22.05
CA VAL A 505 -0.07 -3.70 -22.61
C VAL A 505 -0.29 -3.01 -23.95
N ARG A 506 0.05 -1.73 -24.06
CA ARG A 506 -0.10 -0.96 -25.30
C ARG A 506 0.78 -1.49 -26.43
N THR A 507 2.02 -1.91 -26.13
CA THR A 507 2.98 -2.43 -27.11
C THR A 507 2.74 -3.89 -27.48
N SER A 508 2.06 -4.67 -26.64
CA SER A 508 1.69 -6.05 -26.97
C SER A 508 0.74 -6.15 -28.17
N GLY A 509 -0.02 -5.08 -28.46
CA GLY A 509 -0.79 -4.92 -29.68
C GLY A 509 -1.99 -5.89 -29.84
N GLU A 510 -2.43 -6.56 -28.77
CA GLU A 510 -3.42 -7.62 -28.90
C GLU A 510 -4.82 -7.13 -29.29
N GLU A 511 -5.34 -6.13 -28.61
CA GLU A 511 -6.67 -5.60 -28.92
C GLU A 511 -6.81 -4.14 -28.47
N ARG A 512 -7.44 -3.33 -29.33
CA ARG A 512 -7.73 -1.92 -29.10
C ARG A 512 -9.22 -1.65 -29.32
N ILE A 513 -9.90 -1.27 -28.25
CA ILE A 513 -11.35 -1.06 -28.24
C ILE A 513 -11.64 0.40 -27.97
N LYS A 514 -12.40 1.07 -28.88
CA LYS A 514 -12.89 2.42 -28.63
C LYS A 514 -14.03 2.40 -27.63
N ILE A 515 -13.95 3.26 -26.61
CA ILE A 515 -15.03 3.46 -25.63
C ILE A 515 -16.11 4.33 -26.29
N LYS A 516 -17.28 3.78 -26.51
CA LYS A 516 -18.33 4.40 -27.34
C LYS A 516 -18.90 5.71 -26.78
N GLU A 517 -18.92 5.85 -25.46
CA GLU A 517 -19.53 6.97 -24.75
C GLU A 517 -18.49 8.04 -24.34
N ALA A 518 -17.20 7.80 -24.57
CA ALA A 518 -16.14 8.75 -24.27
C ALA A 518 -15.44 9.21 -25.54
N VAL A 519 -15.40 10.51 -25.75
CA VAL A 519 -14.64 11.11 -26.84
C VAL A 519 -13.14 10.93 -26.57
N ASP A 520 -12.43 10.36 -27.55
CA ASP A 520 -10.97 10.12 -27.49
C ASP A 520 -10.49 9.21 -26.33
N ALA A 521 -11.26 8.21 -25.95
CA ALA A 521 -10.84 7.20 -25.00
C ALA A 521 -10.74 5.82 -25.65
N VAL A 522 -9.72 5.07 -25.26
CA VAL A 522 -9.39 3.76 -25.81
C VAL A 522 -9.05 2.78 -24.68
N MET A 523 -9.60 1.59 -24.79
CA MET A 523 -9.24 0.47 -23.93
C MET A 523 -8.29 -0.46 -24.68
N HIS A 524 -7.18 -0.81 -24.05
CA HIS A 524 -6.22 -1.80 -24.57
C HIS A 524 -6.27 -3.04 -23.68
N THR A 525 -6.20 -4.20 -24.30
CA THR A 525 -6.19 -5.47 -23.59
C THR A 525 -4.98 -6.31 -24.01
N SER A 526 -4.46 -7.07 -23.08
CA SER A 526 -3.37 -8.01 -23.29
C SER A 526 -3.58 -9.27 -22.46
N VAL A 527 -3.28 -10.41 -23.06
CA VAL A 527 -3.14 -11.68 -22.36
C VAL A 527 -1.66 -12.04 -22.33
N SER A 528 -1.11 -12.16 -21.17
CA SER A 528 0.26 -12.62 -21.03
C SER A 528 0.29 -13.68 -19.93
N ASP A 529 0.66 -14.90 -20.34
CA ASP A 529 0.58 -16.10 -19.54
C ASP A 529 -0.85 -16.34 -19.00
N SER A 530 -1.06 -16.23 -17.70
CA SER A 530 -2.36 -16.41 -17.05
C SER A 530 -3.03 -15.10 -16.65
N ILE A 531 -2.51 -13.95 -17.07
CA ILE A 531 -3.02 -12.63 -16.67
C ILE A 531 -3.67 -11.96 -17.88
N PHE A 532 -4.93 -11.58 -17.74
CA PHE A 532 -5.61 -10.68 -18.64
C PHE A 532 -5.58 -9.28 -18.03
N THR A 533 -5.00 -8.33 -18.74
CA THR A 533 -4.89 -6.93 -18.28
C THR A 533 -5.70 -6.02 -19.18
N ILE A 534 -6.50 -5.16 -18.57
CA ILE A 534 -7.21 -4.05 -19.22
C ILE A 534 -6.53 -2.75 -18.81
N THR A 535 -6.17 -1.91 -19.77
CA THR A 535 -5.74 -0.52 -19.53
C THR A 535 -6.64 0.44 -20.28
N VAL A 536 -6.83 1.65 -19.75
CA VAL A 536 -7.70 2.66 -20.32
C VAL A 536 -6.91 3.93 -20.57
N GLU A 537 -6.83 4.33 -21.84
CA GLU A 537 -6.16 5.54 -22.31
C GLU A 537 -7.19 6.66 -22.52
N ASN A 538 -6.99 7.77 -21.84
CA ASN A 538 -7.78 9.00 -22.01
C ASN A 538 -6.95 10.03 -22.81
N LYS A 539 -7.31 10.26 -24.06
CA LYS A 539 -6.67 11.26 -24.93
C LYS A 539 -7.32 12.62 -24.85
N ALA A 540 -8.48 12.73 -24.18
CA ALA A 540 -9.19 13.98 -23.99
C ALA A 540 -8.52 14.88 -22.95
N SER A 541 -8.91 16.16 -22.91
CA SER A 541 -8.47 17.13 -21.91
C SER A 541 -9.30 17.08 -20.60
N THR A 542 -10.35 16.28 -20.56
CA THR A 542 -11.25 16.12 -19.39
C THR A 542 -11.14 14.74 -18.80
N LYS A 543 -11.25 14.63 -17.47
CA LYS A 543 -11.37 13.36 -16.79
C LYS A 543 -12.74 12.73 -17.01
N PHE A 544 -12.82 11.42 -16.98
CA PHE A 544 -14.08 10.69 -16.93
C PHE A 544 -13.99 9.50 -15.97
N SER A 545 -15.14 8.99 -15.54
CA SER A 545 -15.24 7.77 -14.77
C SER A 545 -15.76 6.65 -15.66
N LEU A 546 -15.13 5.48 -15.58
CA LEU A 546 -15.50 4.31 -16.36
C LEU A 546 -15.83 3.16 -15.41
N LYS A 547 -17.05 2.63 -15.54
CA LYS A 547 -17.43 1.38 -14.90
C LYS A 547 -17.06 0.21 -15.82
N LEU A 548 -16.25 -0.71 -15.30
CA LEU A 548 -15.94 -2.00 -15.90
C LEU A 548 -16.76 -3.07 -15.18
N ASP A 549 -17.64 -3.73 -15.91
CA ASP A 549 -18.50 -4.79 -15.39
C ASP A 549 -18.07 -6.13 -16.02
N CYS A 550 -17.27 -6.89 -15.31
CA CYS A 550 -16.76 -8.20 -15.69
C CYS A 550 -17.49 -9.35 -14.96
N GLY A 551 -18.61 -9.08 -14.28
CA GLY A 551 -19.35 -10.06 -13.45
C GLY A 551 -19.97 -11.24 -14.22
N LYS A 552 -20.00 -11.20 -15.55
CA LYS A 552 -20.44 -12.31 -16.41
C LYS A 552 -19.30 -13.22 -16.88
N SER A 553 -18.08 -12.95 -16.40
CA SER A 553 -16.92 -13.81 -16.64
C SER A 553 -17.06 -15.14 -15.88
N SER A 554 -16.40 -16.18 -16.34
CA SER A 554 -16.42 -17.52 -15.71
C SER A 554 -15.01 -18.00 -15.42
N ASN A 555 -14.81 -18.69 -14.31
CA ASN A 555 -13.52 -19.14 -13.81
C ASN A 555 -12.49 -17.99 -13.73
N CYS A 556 -12.88 -16.87 -13.08
CA CYS A 556 -12.08 -15.65 -13.03
C CYS A 556 -11.97 -15.09 -11.61
N ILE A 557 -10.77 -14.69 -11.22
CA ILE A 557 -10.47 -13.89 -10.03
C ILE A 557 -9.88 -12.55 -10.45
N SER A 558 -10.01 -11.57 -9.57
CA SER A 558 -9.66 -10.17 -9.81
C SER A 558 -8.58 -9.70 -8.85
N SER A 559 -7.75 -8.73 -9.29
CA SER A 559 -6.91 -7.94 -8.40
C SER A 559 -7.68 -6.88 -7.60
N ARG A 560 -8.95 -6.69 -7.91
CA ARG A 560 -9.87 -5.81 -7.18
C ARG A 560 -10.80 -6.65 -6.29
N PRO A 561 -11.43 -6.05 -5.27
CA PRO A 561 -12.39 -6.78 -4.43
C PRO A 561 -13.50 -7.46 -5.23
N ASP A 562 -13.94 -6.82 -6.33
CA ASP A 562 -14.99 -7.31 -7.20
C ASP A 562 -14.57 -7.30 -8.67
N LEU A 563 -15.18 -8.18 -9.48
CA LEU A 563 -15.10 -8.15 -10.94
C LEU A 563 -15.79 -6.91 -11.56
N ASN A 564 -16.52 -6.15 -10.75
CA ASN A 564 -17.25 -4.94 -11.15
C ASN A 564 -16.72 -3.76 -10.34
N HIS A 565 -16.11 -2.79 -11.00
CA HIS A 565 -15.60 -1.61 -10.31
C HIS A 565 -15.60 -0.39 -11.23
N THR A 566 -15.41 0.77 -10.63
CA THR A 566 -15.34 2.04 -11.33
C THR A 566 -13.95 2.63 -11.16
N ILE A 567 -13.35 3.06 -12.27
CA ILE A 567 -12.07 3.76 -12.30
C ILE A 567 -12.28 5.22 -12.74
N VAL A 568 -11.45 6.10 -12.21
CA VAL A 568 -11.33 7.49 -12.69
C VAL A 568 -10.12 7.56 -13.62
N VAL A 569 -10.34 8.03 -14.84
CA VAL A 569 -9.30 8.17 -15.86
C VAL A 569 -8.97 9.65 -16.04
N PRO A 570 -7.85 10.14 -15.50
CA PRO A 570 -7.43 11.53 -15.64
C PRO A 570 -7.19 11.92 -17.11
N PRO A 571 -7.20 13.22 -17.45
CA PRO A 571 -6.92 13.69 -18.80
C PRO A 571 -5.49 13.34 -19.24
N LYS A 572 -5.32 12.98 -20.50
CA LYS A 572 -3.99 12.68 -21.11
C LYS A 572 -3.20 11.61 -20.38
N THR A 573 -3.87 10.63 -19.76
CA THR A 573 -3.24 9.54 -19.02
C THR A 573 -3.70 8.17 -19.49
N VAL A 574 -2.92 7.16 -19.12
CA VAL A 574 -3.29 5.75 -19.21
C VAL A 574 -3.31 5.17 -17.81
N VAL A 575 -4.36 4.44 -17.45
CA VAL A 575 -4.50 3.79 -16.14
C VAL A 575 -4.78 2.30 -16.30
N ILE A 576 -4.41 1.52 -15.27
CA ILE A 576 -4.76 0.11 -15.20
C ILE A 576 -6.25 0.01 -14.83
N GLY A 577 -7.04 -0.54 -15.74
CA GLY A 577 -8.45 -0.83 -15.51
C GLY A 577 -8.63 -2.07 -14.64
N HIS A 578 -8.06 -3.19 -15.07
CA HIS A 578 -8.27 -4.48 -14.40
C HIS A 578 -7.15 -5.46 -14.66
N HIS A 579 -6.83 -6.28 -13.67
CA HIS A 579 -6.12 -7.56 -13.85
C HIS A 579 -7.07 -8.68 -13.49
N ILE A 580 -7.19 -9.68 -14.37
CA ILE A 580 -8.05 -10.85 -14.21
C ILE A 580 -7.20 -12.09 -14.46
N MET A 581 -7.38 -13.10 -13.64
CA MET A 581 -6.74 -14.41 -13.75
C MET A 581 -7.75 -15.52 -13.66
N PRO A 582 -7.46 -16.74 -14.15
CA PRO A 582 -8.32 -17.89 -13.89
C PRO A 582 -8.27 -18.25 -12.39
N GLU A 583 -9.41 -18.62 -11.83
CA GLU A 583 -9.48 -19.17 -10.47
C GLU A 583 -8.84 -20.56 -10.44
N LYS A 584 -9.13 -21.39 -11.45
CA LYS A 584 -8.54 -22.72 -11.63
C LYS A 584 -7.72 -22.78 -12.92
N ASP A 585 -6.43 -23.02 -12.81
CA ASP A 585 -5.49 -23.05 -13.94
C ASP A 585 -5.75 -24.20 -14.95
N SER A 586 -6.44 -25.27 -14.52
CA SER A 586 -6.75 -26.46 -15.32
C SER A 586 -8.00 -26.33 -16.20
N GLU A 587 -8.82 -25.30 -15.98
CA GLU A 587 -10.10 -25.08 -16.66
C GLU A 587 -10.02 -23.92 -17.66
N GLU A 588 -10.87 -23.95 -18.67
CA GLU A 588 -11.08 -22.79 -19.54
C GLU A 588 -11.70 -21.64 -18.75
N TRP A 589 -11.32 -20.43 -19.10
CA TRP A 589 -11.84 -19.23 -18.48
C TRP A 589 -12.34 -18.24 -19.53
N THR A 590 -13.41 -17.54 -19.22
CA THR A 590 -14.07 -16.62 -20.15
C THR A 590 -14.20 -15.25 -19.53
N ILE A 591 -13.72 -14.23 -20.24
CA ILE A 591 -13.83 -12.84 -19.84
C ILE A 591 -14.95 -12.18 -20.64
N LYS A 592 -15.94 -11.68 -19.94
CA LYS A 592 -17.04 -10.89 -20.50
C LYS A 592 -17.12 -9.58 -19.74
N CYS A 593 -16.66 -8.51 -20.37
CA CYS A 593 -16.64 -7.18 -19.76
C CYS A 593 -17.53 -6.23 -20.57
N THR A 594 -18.31 -5.42 -19.87
CA THR A 594 -19.02 -4.27 -20.42
C THR A 594 -18.47 -3.00 -19.82
N ASP A 595 -18.26 -2.00 -20.65
CA ASP A 595 -17.84 -0.66 -20.22
C ASP A 595 -19.03 0.32 -20.23
N THR A 596 -19.06 1.22 -19.25
CA THR A 596 -20.07 2.29 -19.16
C THR A 596 -19.40 3.52 -18.62
N VAL A 597 -19.47 4.63 -19.37
CA VAL A 597 -19.00 5.93 -18.91
C VAL A 597 -19.99 6.48 -17.89
N ILE A 598 -19.50 6.87 -16.72
CA ILE A 598 -20.27 7.53 -15.67
C ILE A 598 -19.90 9.00 -15.73
N THR A 599 -20.85 9.82 -16.17
CA THR A 599 -20.71 11.28 -16.25
C THR A 599 -20.93 11.94 -14.89
#